data_afb9a950dd275e441bda8d9ef00ade52
#
_entry.id   afb9a950dd275e441bda8d9ef00ade52
#
_cell.length_a   1.000
_cell.length_b   1.000
_cell.length_c   1.000
_cell.angle_alpha   90.00
_cell.angle_beta   90.00
_cell.angle_gamma   90.00
#
_symmetry.space_group_name_H-M   'P 1'
#
loop_
_entity.id
_entity.type
_entity.pdbx_description
1 polymer ?
#
loop_
_entity_poly.entity_id
_entity_poly.type
_entity_poly.pdbx_seq_one_letter_code
_entity_poly.pdbx_strand_id
1 'polypeptide(L)'
;MSGALEKNQRLTLSCARLGSELEGVCSHEGMAVFVPGVLPGERAEVQIVKTLPHYAFGRLVNVLEPSTQRAEPRCPVYDKCGGCSGQHMTYEATLEAKRLQVLDCLNRIAGLELAAEQVPPVLGAAEPWHCRNKTALPVGGSWREPELGFYRRRSHQIISIQSCPISMTELRPIAGAVRAWMNRCRVQPYDEVTGKGLLRHVVIRSNRQGDIMALLVAASDRLPEIPALIEALQKAVPGFRALHLSVNRARNNVILGNNSRKLWGADTIEETLLGLTFEIAPLSFFQVNPDQCERLYECAIRLASLRPEDVVVDAYAGAGTISLCMAGSARKVIGIEIVPQAVEAARRNAARNGISNAEFHLGAVEEVLPRLVERGLRPDVVLLDPPRKGVEQPVIDAVLRTRPRRVVYVSCHVPTQARDVKLLREGGYRLEACQPVDMFCYAGGVENVISMTLDETQD
;
A
#
# COMPACT_ATOMS: atom_id res chain seq x y z
N MET A 1 28.10 20.97 28.02
CA MET A 1 27.17 21.66 27.12
C MET A 1 27.23 20.87 25.80
N SER A 2 26.19 20.03 25.51
CA SER A 2 26.14 19.35 24.23
C SER A 2 25.91 20.41 23.16
N GLY A 3 26.78 20.51 22.18
CA GLY A 3 26.67 21.46 21.09
C GLY A 3 25.44 21.13 20.28
N ALA A 4 24.46 22.07 20.17
CA ALA A 4 23.28 21.90 19.33
C ALA A 4 23.75 21.64 17.88
N LEU A 5 23.21 20.59 17.24
CA LEU A 5 23.50 20.31 15.84
C LEU A 5 23.08 21.49 14.94
N GLU A 6 24.02 22.00 14.17
CA GLU A 6 23.79 23.13 13.26
C GLU A 6 23.47 22.66 11.83
N LYS A 7 22.62 23.42 11.16
CA LYS A 7 22.36 23.20 9.73
C LYS A 7 23.66 23.35 8.91
N ASN A 8 23.87 22.43 7.96
CA ASN A 8 25.05 22.30 7.11
C ASN A 8 26.32 21.78 7.82
N GLN A 9 26.28 21.50 9.12
CA GLN A 9 27.37 20.82 9.83
C GLN A 9 27.64 19.45 9.20
N ARG A 10 28.90 19.09 9.03
CA ARG A 10 29.34 17.77 8.58
C ARG A 10 29.85 16.97 9.75
N LEU A 11 29.41 15.72 9.83
CA LEU A 11 29.75 14.78 10.91
C LEU A 11 30.01 13.40 10.33
N THR A 12 30.88 12.65 10.99
CA THR A 12 31.00 11.21 10.79
C THR A 12 30.10 10.51 11.81
N LEU A 13 29.10 9.78 11.34
CA LEU A 13 28.12 9.09 12.17
C LEU A 13 28.14 7.59 11.90
N SER A 14 27.84 6.80 12.93
CA SER A 14 27.58 5.35 12.81
C SER A 14 26.09 5.09 12.86
N CYS A 15 25.59 4.23 11.97
CA CYS A 15 24.19 3.85 11.92
C CYS A 15 23.95 2.63 12.82
N ALA A 16 23.00 2.74 13.74
CA ALA A 16 22.67 1.67 14.68
C ALA A 16 21.53 0.77 14.16
N ARG A 17 20.54 1.33 13.49
CA ARG A 17 19.34 0.62 13.01
C ARG A 17 18.67 1.38 11.88
N LEU A 18 17.62 0.79 11.28
CA LEU A 18 16.76 1.46 10.31
C LEU A 18 15.49 1.99 10.97
N GLY A 19 14.94 3.07 10.42
CA GLY A 19 13.63 3.59 10.71
C GLY A 19 12.56 2.98 9.82
N SER A 20 11.31 3.44 9.98
CA SER A 20 10.13 2.89 9.29
C SER A 20 10.14 3.08 7.77
N GLU A 21 10.86 4.06 7.27
CA GLU A 21 11.01 4.29 5.82
C GLU A 21 12.35 3.75 5.29
N LEU A 22 13.00 2.83 6.04
CA LEU A 22 14.33 2.27 5.76
C LEU A 22 15.45 3.32 5.75
N GLU A 23 15.27 4.45 6.43
CA GLU A 23 16.32 5.42 6.67
C GLU A 23 17.22 5.00 7.84
N GLY A 24 18.52 5.23 7.73
CA GLY A 24 19.45 4.97 8.83
C GLY A 24 19.16 5.85 10.03
N VAL A 25 19.12 5.27 11.22
CA VAL A 25 19.03 5.95 12.50
C VAL A 25 20.41 5.95 13.14
N CYS A 26 21.08 7.09 13.02
CA CYS A 26 22.38 7.37 13.64
C CYS A 26 22.19 8.12 14.96
N SER A 27 23.25 8.27 15.74
CA SER A 27 23.25 9.05 16.96
C SER A 27 24.46 10.00 17.02
N HIS A 28 24.22 11.22 17.52
CA HIS A 28 25.26 12.18 17.86
C HIS A 28 24.96 12.78 19.23
N GLU A 29 25.84 12.55 20.22
CA GLU A 29 25.70 13.03 21.61
C GLU A 29 24.30 12.76 22.22
N GLY A 30 23.74 11.57 21.94
CA GLY A 30 22.39 11.16 22.42
C GLY A 30 21.21 11.64 21.57
N MET A 31 21.42 12.51 20.57
CA MET A 31 20.38 12.95 19.63
C MET A 31 20.32 12.01 18.44
N ALA A 32 19.11 11.54 18.08
CA ALA A 32 18.89 10.72 16.88
C ALA A 32 19.03 11.56 15.61
N VAL A 33 19.73 11.02 14.62
CA VAL A 33 19.89 11.63 13.28
C VAL A 33 19.41 10.65 12.23
N PHE A 34 18.33 11.00 11.54
CA PHE A 34 17.75 10.19 10.45
C PHE A 34 18.45 10.49 9.14
N VAL A 35 19.07 9.49 8.53
CA VAL A 35 19.88 9.63 7.32
C VAL A 35 19.46 8.62 6.27
N PRO A 36 18.68 9.01 5.26
CA PRO A 36 18.35 8.12 4.15
C PRO A 36 19.61 7.61 3.44
N GLY A 37 19.63 6.32 3.11
CA GLY A 37 20.69 5.70 2.34
C GLY A 37 21.88 5.18 3.15
N VAL A 38 21.86 5.27 4.50
CA VAL A 38 22.86 4.66 5.39
C VAL A 38 22.31 3.38 6.00
N LEU A 39 23.13 2.35 6.11
CA LEU A 39 22.76 1.03 6.63
C LEU A 39 23.31 0.80 8.04
N PRO A 40 22.70 -0.09 8.83
CA PRO A 40 23.24 -0.50 10.12
C PRO A 40 24.67 -1.04 10.01
N GLY A 41 25.51 -0.65 10.95
CA GLY A 41 26.94 -1.00 10.97
C GLY A 41 27.83 -0.10 10.10
N GLU A 42 27.27 0.77 9.26
CA GLU A 42 28.05 1.70 8.45
C GLU A 42 28.52 2.91 9.24
N ARG A 43 29.73 3.39 8.89
CA ARG A 43 30.20 4.74 9.19
C ARG A 43 30.09 5.61 7.96
N ALA A 44 29.48 6.78 8.12
CA ALA A 44 29.19 7.65 6.99
C ALA A 44 29.46 9.12 7.31
N GLU A 45 29.96 9.88 6.34
CA GLU A 45 29.96 11.33 6.37
C GLU A 45 28.54 11.84 6.07
N VAL A 46 28.00 12.63 6.99
CA VAL A 46 26.63 13.12 6.95
C VAL A 46 26.62 14.64 7.09
N GLN A 47 25.85 15.32 6.25
CA GLN A 47 25.55 16.73 6.39
C GLN A 47 24.19 16.95 7.03
N ILE A 48 24.12 17.68 8.13
CA ILE A 48 22.87 18.02 8.80
C ILE A 48 22.04 18.98 7.90
N VAL A 49 20.81 18.60 7.62
CA VAL A 49 19.91 19.40 6.78
C VAL A 49 18.83 20.11 7.59
N LYS A 50 18.43 19.53 8.73
CA LYS A 50 17.44 20.12 9.63
C LYS A 50 17.61 19.56 11.05
N THR A 51 17.54 20.43 12.04
CA THR A 51 17.52 20.07 13.47
C THR A 51 16.16 20.41 14.07
N LEU A 52 15.67 19.53 14.92
CA LEU A 52 14.46 19.65 15.72
C LEU A 52 14.81 19.41 17.19
N PRO A 53 13.95 19.72 18.17
CA PRO A 53 14.29 19.62 19.60
C PRO A 53 14.80 18.24 20.06
N HIS A 54 14.31 17.15 19.44
CA HIS A 54 14.60 15.78 19.90
C HIS A 54 15.30 14.91 18.85
N TYR A 55 15.46 15.38 17.61
CA TYR A 55 16.10 14.65 16.53
C TYR A 55 16.53 15.56 15.39
N ALA A 56 17.37 15.06 14.52
CA ALA A 56 17.80 15.78 13.31
C ALA A 56 17.64 14.91 12.05
N PHE A 57 17.68 15.57 10.90
CA PHE A 57 17.76 14.91 9.59
C PHE A 57 19.11 15.21 8.96
N GLY A 58 19.76 14.16 8.48
CA GLY A 58 21.01 14.23 7.74
C GLY A 58 20.84 13.85 6.27
N ARG A 59 21.74 14.31 5.44
CA ARG A 59 21.94 13.85 4.07
C ARG A 59 23.27 13.10 4.02
N LEU A 60 23.25 11.88 3.50
CA LEU A 60 24.44 11.11 3.23
C LEU A 60 25.36 11.88 2.24
N VAL A 61 26.61 12.05 2.57
CA VAL A 61 27.65 12.62 1.72
C VAL A 61 28.52 11.50 1.15
N ASN A 62 29.03 10.63 2.01
CA ASN A 62 29.87 9.49 1.63
C ASN A 62 29.74 8.36 2.66
N VAL A 63 29.82 7.12 2.22
CA VAL A 63 29.95 5.93 3.07
C VAL A 63 31.45 5.65 3.23
N LEU A 64 31.92 5.66 4.47
CA LEU A 64 33.36 5.47 4.80
C LEU A 64 33.66 3.98 5.02
N GLU A 65 32.75 3.29 5.68
CA GLU A 65 32.85 1.86 5.98
C GLU A 65 31.53 1.20 5.55
N PRO A 66 31.48 0.54 4.38
CA PRO A 66 30.24 -0.02 3.84
C PRO A 66 29.86 -1.33 4.54
N SER A 67 28.56 -1.55 4.69
CA SER A 67 27.98 -2.82 5.11
C SER A 67 28.08 -3.87 3.99
N THR A 68 28.22 -5.14 4.34
CA THR A 68 28.12 -6.27 3.40
C THR A 68 26.71 -6.42 2.79
N GLN A 69 25.71 -5.79 3.42
CA GLN A 69 24.32 -5.76 2.94
C GLN A 69 24.07 -4.64 1.91
N ARG A 70 25.07 -3.82 1.60
CA ARG A 70 24.91 -2.75 0.61
C ARG A 70 24.84 -3.32 -0.81
N ALA A 71 23.94 -2.76 -1.62
CA ALA A 71 23.73 -3.13 -3.01
C ALA A 71 23.67 -1.88 -3.90
N GLU A 72 24.02 -2.04 -5.17
CA GLU A 72 23.88 -0.99 -6.17
C GLU A 72 22.42 -0.90 -6.63
N PRO A 73 21.75 0.28 -6.55
CA PRO A 73 20.38 0.45 -7.00
C PRO A 73 20.22 0.20 -8.51
N ARG A 74 19.28 -0.65 -8.90
CA ARG A 74 18.95 -0.87 -10.33
C ARG A 74 18.27 0.34 -10.99
N CYS A 75 17.65 1.20 -10.20
CA CYS A 75 16.92 2.34 -10.73
C CYS A 75 17.85 3.54 -10.95
N PRO A 76 18.00 4.05 -12.20
CA PRO A 76 18.92 5.15 -12.49
C PRO A 76 18.51 6.49 -11.88
N VAL A 77 17.29 6.60 -11.35
CA VAL A 77 16.78 7.81 -10.68
C VAL A 77 16.50 7.58 -9.18
N TYR A 78 17.04 6.50 -8.61
CA TYR A 78 16.79 6.10 -7.23
C TYR A 78 17.07 7.23 -6.21
N ASP A 79 18.17 7.95 -6.37
CA ASP A 79 18.57 9.03 -5.47
C ASP A 79 17.61 10.23 -5.47
N LYS A 80 16.83 10.37 -6.54
CA LYS A 80 15.92 11.51 -6.76
C LYS A 80 14.46 11.13 -6.53
N CYS A 81 14.08 9.91 -6.95
CA CYS A 81 12.70 9.42 -6.92
C CYS A 81 12.25 9.10 -5.50
N GLY A 82 11.00 9.45 -5.16
CA GLY A 82 10.38 9.13 -3.87
C GLY A 82 9.73 7.74 -3.77
N GLY A 83 9.75 6.93 -4.86
CA GLY A 83 9.00 5.69 -4.91
C GLY A 83 9.61 4.50 -4.16
N CYS A 84 10.95 4.48 -4.00
CA CYS A 84 11.66 3.40 -3.32
C CYS A 84 12.58 3.97 -2.23
N SER A 85 12.79 3.21 -1.16
CA SER A 85 13.69 3.59 -0.06
C SER A 85 14.74 2.53 0.27
N GLY A 86 14.68 1.32 -0.33
CA GLY A 86 15.52 0.18 0.02
C GLY A 86 16.42 -0.38 -1.08
N GLN A 87 16.49 0.20 -2.30
CA GLN A 87 17.31 -0.39 -3.38
C GLN A 87 18.84 -0.31 -3.16
N HIS A 88 19.30 0.45 -2.17
CA HIS A 88 20.70 0.53 -1.79
C HIS A 88 21.15 -0.59 -0.84
N MET A 89 20.27 -1.54 -0.56
CA MET A 89 20.56 -2.74 0.24
C MET A 89 20.05 -4.00 -0.48
N THR A 90 20.56 -5.16 -0.06
CA THR A 90 20.10 -6.45 -0.56
C THR A 90 18.62 -6.64 -0.24
N TYR A 91 17.92 -7.47 -1.00
CA TYR A 91 16.50 -7.70 -0.76
C TYR A 91 16.27 -8.36 0.60
N GLU A 92 17.11 -9.30 0.97
CA GLU A 92 17.10 -9.98 2.27
C GLU A 92 17.26 -8.98 3.43
N ALA A 93 18.14 -7.99 3.27
CA ALA A 93 18.31 -6.94 4.27
C ALA A 93 17.06 -6.07 4.42
N THR A 94 16.31 -5.81 3.32
CA THR A 94 15.03 -5.10 3.40
C THR A 94 14.00 -5.92 4.16
N LEU A 95 13.94 -7.24 3.96
CA LEU A 95 13.02 -8.13 4.66
C LEU A 95 13.33 -8.17 6.16
N GLU A 96 14.60 -8.31 6.54
CA GLU A 96 14.99 -8.31 7.95
C GLU A 96 14.70 -6.97 8.64
N ALA A 97 14.94 -5.84 7.97
CA ALA A 97 14.57 -4.52 8.48
C ALA A 97 13.07 -4.40 8.76
N LYS A 98 12.23 -4.91 7.88
CA LYS A 98 10.77 -4.95 8.04
C LYS A 98 10.33 -5.86 9.19
N ARG A 99 10.99 -7.01 9.35
CA ARG A 99 10.76 -7.91 10.48
C ARG A 99 11.04 -7.22 11.82
N LEU A 100 12.20 -6.58 11.92
CA LEU A 100 12.59 -5.85 13.12
C LEU A 100 11.68 -4.65 13.42
N GLN A 101 11.16 -3.97 12.39
CA GLN A 101 10.15 -2.92 12.54
C GLN A 101 8.86 -3.46 13.17
N VAL A 102 8.38 -4.63 12.73
CA VAL A 102 7.20 -5.27 13.32
C VAL A 102 7.44 -5.62 14.78
N LEU A 103 8.56 -6.26 15.08
CA LEU A 103 8.97 -6.60 16.45
C LEU A 103 9.04 -5.36 17.37
N ASP A 104 9.69 -4.29 16.91
CA ASP A 104 9.83 -3.03 17.68
C ASP A 104 8.46 -2.39 17.96
N CYS A 105 7.57 -2.34 16.97
CA CYS A 105 6.23 -1.80 17.16
C CYS A 105 5.39 -2.64 18.13
N LEU A 106 5.41 -3.95 18.01
CA LEU A 106 4.65 -4.84 18.90
C LEU A 106 5.17 -4.76 20.33
N ASN A 107 6.47 -4.69 20.54
CA ASN A 107 7.04 -4.58 21.89
C ASN A 107 6.81 -3.19 22.51
N ARG A 108 7.10 -2.11 21.77
CA ARG A 108 7.04 -0.74 22.35
C ARG A 108 5.65 -0.18 22.43
N ILE A 109 4.78 -0.45 21.44
CA ILE A 109 3.46 0.17 21.35
C ILE A 109 2.39 -0.75 21.94
N ALA A 110 2.39 -2.04 21.54
CA ALA A 110 1.41 -2.99 22.08
C ALA A 110 1.79 -3.50 23.48
N GLY A 111 3.01 -3.22 23.96
CA GLY A 111 3.49 -3.67 25.27
C GLY A 111 3.66 -5.18 25.35
N LEU A 112 4.02 -5.80 24.23
CA LEU A 112 4.39 -7.22 24.19
C LEU A 112 5.89 -7.37 24.50
N GLU A 113 6.28 -8.49 25.03
CA GLU A 113 7.69 -8.83 25.32
C GLU A 113 8.12 -10.00 24.42
N LEU A 114 7.99 -9.78 23.10
CA LEU A 114 8.32 -10.82 22.11
C LEU A 114 9.84 -10.91 21.92
N ALA A 115 10.36 -12.14 21.97
CA ALA A 115 11.69 -12.43 21.47
C ALA A 115 11.71 -12.35 19.93
N ALA A 116 12.89 -12.15 19.35
CA ALA A 116 13.03 -11.96 17.90
C ALA A 116 12.49 -13.17 17.10
N GLU A 117 12.62 -14.37 17.64
CA GLU A 117 12.17 -15.64 17.01
C GLU A 117 10.65 -15.77 16.94
N GLN A 118 9.92 -15.02 17.77
CA GLN A 118 8.44 -15.04 17.81
C GLN A 118 7.81 -14.19 16.68
N VAL A 119 8.61 -13.31 16.02
CA VAL A 119 8.23 -12.69 14.77
C VAL A 119 8.92 -13.42 13.63
N PRO A 120 8.20 -14.22 12.83
CA PRO A 120 8.81 -15.02 11.79
C PRO A 120 9.41 -14.16 10.67
N PRO A 121 10.29 -14.73 9.82
CA PRO A 121 10.78 -14.05 8.64
C PRO A 121 9.65 -13.49 7.79
N VAL A 122 9.88 -12.32 7.20
CA VAL A 122 8.91 -11.71 6.28
C VAL A 122 8.71 -12.62 5.06
N LEU A 123 7.47 -12.86 4.67
CA LEU A 123 7.16 -13.52 3.40
C LEU A 123 7.53 -12.57 2.25
N GLY A 124 8.76 -12.73 1.75
CA GLY A 124 9.29 -11.93 0.65
C GLY A 124 8.75 -12.36 -0.72
N ALA A 125 8.77 -11.46 -1.70
CA ALA A 125 8.44 -11.79 -3.07
C ALA A 125 9.52 -12.70 -3.69
N ALA A 126 9.10 -13.70 -4.47
CA ALA A 126 10.03 -14.55 -5.21
C ALA A 126 10.77 -13.73 -6.31
N GLU A 127 10.06 -12.78 -6.94
CA GLU A 127 10.63 -11.78 -7.84
C GLU A 127 10.23 -10.38 -7.33
N PRO A 128 11.16 -9.62 -6.72
CA PRO A 128 10.84 -8.32 -6.14
C PRO A 128 10.82 -7.18 -7.17
N TRP A 129 11.12 -7.49 -8.43
CA TRP A 129 11.09 -6.55 -9.55
C TRP A 129 9.84 -6.74 -10.39
N HIS A 130 9.39 -5.65 -11.06
CA HIS A 130 8.17 -5.66 -11.91
C HIS A 130 6.91 -6.19 -11.21
N CYS A 131 6.92 -6.25 -9.89
CA CYS A 131 5.85 -6.81 -9.06
C CYS A 131 4.63 -5.89 -8.92
N ARG A 132 4.78 -4.59 -9.25
CA ARG A 132 3.71 -3.61 -9.04
C ARG A 132 2.80 -3.49 -10.26
N ASN A 133 1.55 -3.93 -10.11
CA ASN A 133 0.54 -3.96 -11.16
C ASN A 133 -0.28 -2.66 -11.31
N LYS A 134 -0.08 -1.67 -10.44
CA LYS A 134 -0.73 -0.36 -10.52
C LYS A 134 0.27 0.76 -10.35
N THR A 135 0.30 1.69 -11.29
CA THR A 135 1.16 2.88 -11.24
C THR A 135 0.36 4.13 -11.61
N ALA A 136 0.48 5.17 -10.80
CA ALA A 136 -0.07 6.48 -11.09
C ALA A 136 1.08 7.45 -11.39
N LEU A 137 1.15 7.93 -12.61
CA LEU A 137 2.17 8.87 -13.08
C LEU A 137 1.62 10.28 -13.06
N PRO A 138 2.09 11.19 -12.20
CA PRO A 138 1.84 12.62 -12.37
C PRO A 138 2.40 13.12 -13.70
N VAL A 139 1.72 14.09 -14.27
CA VAL A 139 2.07 14.69 -15.56
C VAL A 139 2.44 16.15 -15.35
N GLY A 140 3.63 16.53 -15.83
CA GLY A 140 4.16 17.90 -15.72
C GLY A 140 4.93 18.33 -16.95
N GLY A 141 5.80 19.33 -16.78
CA GLY A 141 6.54 19.95 -17.89
C GLY A 141 5.66 20.81 -18.78
N SER A 142 5.75 20.65 -20.08
CA SER A 142 4.94 21.33 -21.08
C SER A 142 4.41 20.35 -22.14
N TRP A 143 3.47 20.80 -22.98
CA TRP A 143 3.01 19.96 -24.08
C TRP A 143 4.12 19.61 -25.10
N ARG A 144 5.18 20.43 -25.18
CA ARG A 144 6.35 20.17 -26.04
C ARG A 144 7.29 19.14 -25.42
N GLU A 145 7.44 19.19 -24.10
CA GLU A 145 8.28 18.29 -23.30
C GLU A 145 7.49 17.77 -22.11
N PRO A 146 6.57 16.81 -22.35
CA PRO A 146 5.76 16.28 -21.26
C PRO A 146 6.57 15.38 -20.34
N GLU A 147 6.50 15.66 -19.04
CA GLU A 147 7.11 14.86 -18.01
C GLU A 147 6.05 13.90 -17.43
N LEU A 148 6.30 12.61 -17.55
CA LEU A 148 5.55 11.56 -16.86
C LEU A 148 6.53 10.82 -15.97
N GLY A 149 6.21 10.70 -14.66
CA GLY A 149 7.17 10.12 -13.75
C GLY A 149 6.65 9.96 -12.33
N PHE A 150 7.52 10.17 -11.36
CA PHE A 150 7.17 10.14 -9.95
C PHE A 150 7.63 11.42 -9.26
N TYR A 151 7.02 11.73 -8.12
CA TYR A 151 7.47 12.86 -7.33
C TYR A 151 8.84 12.59 -6.68
N ARG A 152 9.67 13.61 -6.65
CA ARG A 152 10.86 13.65 -5.82
C ARG A 152 10.47 13.53 -4.35
N ARG A 153 11.30 12.88 -3.55
CA ARG A 153 11.05 12.73 -2.10
C ARG A 153 10.75 14.08 -1.46
N ARG A 154 9.62 14.14 -0.72
CA ARG A 154 9.14 15.34 0.00
C ARG A 154 8.97 16.58 -0.90
N SER A 155 8.58 16.40 -2.15
CA SER A 155 8.41 17.47 -3.14
C SER A 155 7.33 17.10 -4.14
N HIS A 156 6.74 18.10 -4.80
CA HIS A 156 5.86 17.95 -5.97
C HIS A 156 6.64 18.05 -7.30
N GLN A 157 7.97 18.14 -7.25
CA GLN A 157 8.79 18.09 -8.46
C GLN A 157 8.71 16.70 -9.09
N ILE A 158 8.34 16.62 -10.35
CA ILE A 158 8.27 15.37 -11.11
C ILE A 158 9.67 14.98 -11.56
N ILE A 159 10.05 13.75 -11.32
CA ILE A 159 11.21 13.10 -11.90
C ILE A 159 10.69 12.29 -13.08
N SER A 160 10.92 12.79 -14.29
CA SER A 160 10.52 12.10 -15.52
C SER A 160 11.23 10.76 -15.65
N ILE A 161 10.49 9.72 -15.96
CA ILE A 161 11.03 8.36 -16.10
C ILE A 161 10.73 7.78 -17.47
N GLN A 162 11.58 6.88 -17.94
CA GLN A 162 11.34 6.04 -19.11
C GLN A 162 10.79 4.67 -18.72
N SER A 163 11.26 4.12 -17.60
CA SER A 163 10.83 2.84 -17.04
C SER A 163 10.99 2.87 -15.52
N CYS A 164 10.36 1.92 -14.84
CA CYS A 164 10.49 1.72 -13.40
C CYS A 164 10.74 0.24 -13.13
N PRO A 165 11.87 -0.14 -12.49
CA PRO A 165 12.18 -1.55 -12.22
C PRO A 165 11.17 -2.25 -11.30
N ILE A 166 10.40 -1.50 -10.52
CA ILE A 166 9.37 -2.06 -9.62
C ILE A 166 8.02 -2.22 -10.32
N SER A 167 7.70 -1.32 -11.26
CA SER A 167 6.41 -1.35 -11.97
C SER A 167 6.44 -2.34 -13.14
N MET A 168 5.24 -2.68 -13.62
CA MET A 168 5.02 -3.45 -14.84
C MET A 168 5.84 -2.91 -16.03
N THR A 169 6.26 -3.78 -16.92
CA THR A 169 7.09 -3.45 -18.09
C THR A 169 6.38 -2.56 -19.11
N GLU A 170 5.04 -2.68 -19.20
CA GLU A 170 4.15 -1.94 -20.10
C GLU A 170 4.08 -0.43 -19.79
N LEU A 171 4.54 -0.04 -18.60
CA LEU A 171 4.62 1.38 -18.22
C LEU A 171 5.38 2.21 -19.27
N ARG A 172 6.51 1.69 -19.79
CA ARG A 172 7.35 2.40 -20.77
C ARG A 172 6.63 2.70 -22.08
N PRO A 173 6.06 1.69 -22.79
CA PRO A 173 5.36 1.95 -24.06
C PRO A 173 4.10 2.82 -23.86
N ILE A 174 3.35 2.66 -22.76
CA ILE A 174 2.17 3.48 -22.48
C ILE A 174 2.56 4.95 -22.24
N ALA A 175 3.54 5.21 -21.39
CA ALA A 175 4.02 6.56 -21.16
C ALA A 175 4.57 7.21 -22.44
N GLY A 176 5.21 6.45 -23.31
CA GLY A 176 5.67 6.89 -24.64
C GLY A 176 4.51 7.30 -25.55
N ALA A 177 3.47 6.48 -25.64
CA ALA A 177 2.27 6.79 -26.44
C ALA A 177 1.54 8.04 -25.94
N VAL A 178 1.40 8.19 -24.61
CA VAL A 178 0.78 9.37 -23.99
C VAL A 178 1.62 10.62 -24.26
N ARG A 179 2.95 10.59 -24.12
CA ARG A 179 3.82 11.74 -24.46
C ARG A 179 3.66 12.15 -25.91
N ALA A 180 3.68 11.20 -26.84
CA ALA A 180 3.52 11.47 -28.27
C ALA A 180 2.16 12.09 -28.59
N TRP A 181 1.08 11.60 -27.96
CA TRP A 181 -0.25 12.20 -28.06
C TRP A 181 -0.30 13.62 -27.50
N MET A 182 0.28 13.86 -26.32
CA MET A 182 0.36 15.19 -25.72
C MET A 182 1.08 16.19 -26.63
N ASN A 183 2.23 15.79 -27.19
CA ASN A 183 2.98 16.63 -28.13
C ASN A 183 2.14 16.97 -29.37
N ARG A 184 1.58 15.96 -30.04
CA ARG A 184 0.82 16.14 -31.28
C ARG A 184 -0.43 17.00 -31.09
N CYS A 185 -1.16 16.75 -30.01
CA CYS A 185 -2.45 17.40 -29.72
C CYS A 185 -2.32 18.65 -28.84
N ARG A 186 -1.10 19.05 -28.49
CA ARG A 186 -0.80 20.19 -27.61
C ARG A 186 -1.53 20.12 -26.27
N VAL A 187 -1.60 18.91 -25.67
CA VAL A 187 -2.26 18.70 -24.38
C VAL A 187 -1.36 19.24 -23.27
N GLN A 188 -1.82 20.31 -22.63
CA GLN A 188 -1.09 20.92 -21.52
C GLN A 188 -1.18 20.05 -20.25
N PRO A 189 -0.04 19.78 -19.58
CA PRO A 189 -0.05 19.30 -18.21
C PRO A 189 -0.84 20.24 -17.29
N TYR A 190 -1.51 19.66 -16.31
CA TYR A 190 -2.18 20.47 -15.28
C TYR A 190 -1.16 20.99 -14.26
N ASP A 191 -1.17 22.28 -14.05
CA ASP A 191 -0.34 22.97 -13.05
C ASP A 191 -1.16 23.16 -11.76
N GLU A 192 -0.73 22.53 -10.67
CA GLU A 192 -1.43 22.54 -9.37
C GLU A 192 -1.42 23.95 -8.72
N VAL A 193 -0.42 24.79 -9.03
CA VAL A 193 -0.29 26.14 -8.47
C VAL A 193 -1.26 27.10 -9.14
N THR A 194 -1.25 27.10 -10.48
CA THR A 194 -2.09 28.04 -11.25
C THR A 194 -3.50 27.50 -11.49
N GLY A 195 -3.70 26.17 -11.39
CA GLY A 195 -4.96 25.50 -11.71
C GLY A 195 -5.25 25.47 -13.21
N LYS A 196 -4.25 25.70 -14.07
CA LYS A 196 -4.37 25.69 -15.52
C LYS A 196 -3.83 24.39 -16.10
N GLY A 197 -4.25 24.06 -17.33
CA GLY A 197 -3.86 22.82 -18.01
C GLY A 197 -4.94 21.76 -17.96
N LEU A 198 -4.65 20.60 -18.51
CA LEU A 198 -5.66 19.57 -18.77
C LEU A 198 -5.33 18.22 -18.11
N LEU A 199 -4.20 17.60 -18.45
CA LEU A 199 -3.86 16.26 -17.99
C LEU A 199 -3.08 16.31 -16.67
N ARG A 200 -3.60 15.62 -15.65
CA ARG A 200 -3.01 15.59 -14.29
C ARG A 200 -2.19 14.33 -14.04
N HIS A 201 -2.78 13.16 -14.32
CA HIS A 201 -2.14 11.87 -14.07
C HIS A 201 -2.52 10.87 -15.17
N VAL A 202 -1.67 9.87 -15.33
CA VAL A 202 -1.97 8.64 -16.07
C VAL A 202 -1.85 7.48 -15.09
N VAL A 203 -2.97 6.79 -14.84
CA VAL A 203 -2.98 5.59 -13.98
C VAL A 203 -3.03 4.38 -14.89
N ILE A 204 -2.11 3.46 -14.66
CA ILE A 204 -1.99 2.21 -15.43
C ILE A 204 -2.22 1.07 -14.46
N ARG A 205 -3.01 0.08 -14.87
CA ARG A 205 -3.21 -1.18 -14.17
C ARG A 205 -2.97 -2.34 -15.11
N SER A 206 -2.36 -3.40 -14.61
CA SER A 206 -2.27 -4.69 -15.28
C SER A 206 -2.84 -5.79 -14.39
N ASN A 207 -3.19 -6.92 -15.01
CA ASN A 207 -3.47 -8.17 -14.32
C ASN A 207 -2.39 -9.21 -14.68
N ARG A 208 -2.45 -10.41 -14.07
CA ARG A 208 -1.53 -11.52 -14.37
C ARG A 208 -1.68 -12.06 -15.79
N GLN A 209 -2.83 -11.89 -16.42
CA GLN A 209 -3.11 -12.32 -17.79
C GLN A 209 -2.49 -11.38 -18.84
N GLY A 210 -1.91 -10.25 -18.40
CA GLY A 210 -1.32 -9.23 -19.26
C GLY A 210 -2.34 -8.24 -19.84
N ASP A 211 -3.58 -8.22 -19.33
CA ASP A 211 -4.54 -7.18 -19.69
C ASP A 211 -4.19 -5.86 -19.02
N ILE A 212 -4.26 -4.80 -19.81
CA ILE A 212 -3.89 -3.45 -19.39
C ILE A 212 -5.09 -2.50 -19.47
N MET A 213 -5.32 -1.79 -18.39
CA MET A 213 -6.26 -0.67 -18.29
C MET A 213 -5.48 0.61 -18.03
N ALA A 214 -5.74 1.65 -18.81
CA ALA A 214 -5.26 3.00 -18.56
C ALA A 214 -6.40 3.93 -18.16
N LEU A 215 -6.13 4.82 -17.21
CA LEU A 215 -7.06 5.85 -16.75
C LEU A 215 -6.38 7.21 -16.85
N LEU A 216 -6.90 8.08 -17.69
CA LEU A 216 -6.49 9.48 -17.76
C LEU A 216 -7.18 10.26 -16.64
N VAL A 217 -6.44 11.01 -15.86
CA VAL A 217 -7.00 11.92 -14.87
C VAL A 217 -6.81 13.35 -15.39
N ALA A 218 -7.91 14.04 -15.66
CA ALA A 218 -7.89 15.35 -16.29
C ALA A 218 -8.75 16.38 -15.55
N ALA A 219 -8.47 17.64 -15.75
CA ALA A 219 -9.26 18.76 -15.20
C ALA A 219 -10.54 19.04 -16.01
N SER A 220 -10.71 18.39 -17.18
CA SER A 220 -11.88 18.55 -18.06
C SER A 220 -12.29 17.18 -18.61
N ASP A 221 -13.56 17.06 -18.98
CA ASP A 221 -14.14 15.90 -19.65
C ASP A 221 -13.86 15.87 -21.17
N ARG A 222 -13.34 16.94 -21.73
CA ARG A 222 -13.01 17.08 -23.15
C ARG A 222 -11.52 16.90 -23.36
N LEU A 223 -11.15 15.79 -24.01
CA LEU A 223 -9.78 15.49 -24.42
C LEU A 223 -9.69 15.47 -25.95
N PRO A 224 -8.63 16.04 -26.55
CA PRO A 224 -8.49 16.06 -28.01
C PRO A 224 -8.05 14.69 -28.53
N GLU A 225 -8.51 14.35 -29.74
CA GLU A 225 -8.00 13.23 -30.56
C GLU A 225 -7.84 11.90 -29.79
N ILE A 226 -8.82 11.53 -28.95
CA ILE A 226 -8.81 10.28 -28.20
C ILE A 226 -8.70 9.03 -29.10
N PRO A 227 -9.36 8.96 -30.30
CA PRO A 227 -9.18 7.81 -31.20
C PRO A 227 -7.71 7.55 -31.56
N ALA A 228 -6.95 8.61 -31.79
CA ALA A 228 -5.52 8.48 -32.11
C ALA A 228 -4.65 8.04 -30.93
N LEU A 229 -5.02 8.40 -29.70
CA LEU A 229 -4.37 7.87 -28.50
C LEU A 229 -4.69 6.38 -28.32
N ILE A 230 -5.94 5.96 -28.54
CA ILE A 230 -6.37 4.56 -28.46
C ILE A 230 -5.57 3.71 -29.45
N GLU A 231 -5.50 4.11 -30.72
CA GLU A 231 -4.70 3.41 -31.75
C GLU A 231 -3.22 3.28 -31.34
N ALA A 232 -2.63 4.37 -30.84
CA ALA A 232 -1.25 4.36 -30.37
C ALA A 232 -1.04 3.39 -29.19
N LEU A 233 -1.97 3.35 -28.23
CA LEU A 233 -1.90 2.44 -27.09
C LEU A 233 -2.08 0.97 -27.50
N GLN A 234 -3.03 0.67 -28.39
CA GLN A 234 -3.23 -0.68 -28.94
C GLN A 234 -2.01 -1.19 -29.69
N LYS A 235 -1.36 -0.31 -30.46
CA LYS A 235 -0.11 -0.64 -31.19
C LYS A 235 1.07 -0.85 -30.23
N ALA A 236 1.13 -0.06 -29.15
CA ALA A 236 2.24 -0.10 -28.19
C ALA A 236 2.17 -1.28 -27.23
N VAL A 237 0.95 -1.76 -26.90
CA VAL A 237 0.72 -2.79 -25.88
C VAL A 237 -0.36 -3.78 -26.36
N PRO A 238 0.01 -5.00 -26.73
CA PRO A 238 -0.95 -6.01 -27.21
C PRO A 238 -2.07 -6.35 -26.20
N GLY A 239 -1.76 -6.28 -24.91
CA GLY A 239 -2.71 -6.52 -23.81
C GLY A 239 -3.61 -5.32 -23.47
N PHE A 240 -3.56 -4.21 -24.22
CA PHE A 240 -4.39 -3.04 -23.94
C PHE A 240 -5.88 -3.34 -24.13
N ARG A 241 -6.67 -3.23 -23.05
CA ARG A 241 -8.10 -3.61 -23.01
C ARG A 241 -9.04 -2.46 -22.73
N ALA A 242 -8.59 -1.41 -22.07
CA ALA A 242 -9.48 -0.33 -21.67
C ALA A 242 -8.78 1.02 -21.52
N LEU A 243 -9.46 2.08 -21.95
CA LEU A 243 -9.12 3.46 -21.67
C LEU A 243 -10.30 4.15 -20.97
N HIS A 244 -10.02 4.75 -19.81
CA HIS A 244 -11.01 5.51 -19.04
C HIS A 244 -10.56 6.93 -18.80
N LEU A 245 -11.50 7.79 -18.45
CA LEU A 245 -11.28 9.16 -18.01
C LEU A 245 -11.88 9.36 -16.63
N SER A 246 -11.10 9.89 -15.69
CA SER A 246 -11.58 10.44 -14.43
C SER A 246 -11.38 11.95 -14.42
N VAL A 247 -12.45 12.70 -14.21
CA VAL A 247 -12.37 14.16 -14.11
C VAL A 247 -12.14 14.55 -12.68
N ASN A 248 -11.00 15.22 -12.42
CA ASN A 248 -10.68 15.76 -11.11
C ASN A 248 -10.36 17.26 -11.22
N ARG A 249 -11.27 18.10 -10.71
CA ARG A 249 -11.13 19.57 -10.69
C ARG A 249 -10.67 20.08 -9.32
N ALA A 250 -10.55 19.20 -8.32
CA ALA A 250 -10.17 19.59 -6.97
C ALA A 250 -8.70 20.02 -6.89
N ARG A 251 -8.41 21.00 -6.05
CA ARG A 251 -7.06 21.49 -5.74
C ARG A 251 -6.57 20.87 -4.42
N ASN A 252 -6.46 19.55 -4.40
CA ASN A 252 -5.97 18.78 -3.25
C ASN A 252 -5.10 17.62 -3.73
N ASN A 253 -4.57 16.84 -2.81
CA ASN A 253 -3.67 15.71 -3.08
C ASN A 253 -4.40 14.44 -3.57
N VAL A 254 -5.74 14.47 -3.74
CA VAL A 254 -6.49 13.33 -4.25
C VAL A 254 -6.27 13.23 -5.76
N ILE A 255 -5.75 12.09 -6.20
CA ILE A 255 -5.44 11.85 -7.62
C ILE A 255 -6.73 11.65 -8.43
N LEU A 256 -7.58 10.75 -7.98
CA LEU A 256 -8.78 10.31 -8.73
C LEU A 256 -9.98 11.24 -8.46
N GLY A 257 -10.82 11.43 -9.47
CA GLY A 257 -12.14 12.00 -9.27
C GLY A 257 -13.12 10.95 -8.72
N ASN A 258 -14.34 11.39 -8.43
CA ASN A 258 -15.38 10.51 -7.84
C ASN A 258 -15.95 9.48 -8.84
N ASN A 259 -15.84 9.76 -10.15
CA ASN A 259 -16.38 8.91 -11.20
C ASN A 259 -15.36 8.70 -12.32
N SER A 260 -15.54 7.62 -13.07
CA SER A 260 -14.83 7.38 -14.32
C SER A 260 -15.82 7.17 -15.47
N ARG A 261 -15.41 7.60 -16.65
CA ARG A 261 -16.13 7.39 -17.92
C ARG A 261 -15.26 6.55 -18.84
N LYS A 262 -15.84 5.51 -19.41
CA LYS A 262 -15.18 4.71 -20.43
C LYS A 262 -14.98 5.55 -21.69
N LEU A 263 -13.76 5.58 -22.22
CA LEU A 263 -13.41 6.16 -23.50
C LEU A 263 -13.34 5.08 -24.58
N TRP A 264 -12.90 3.88 -24.19
CA TRP A 264 -12.77 2.74 -25.10
C TRP A 264 -12.61 1.42 -24.34
N GLY A 265 -13.03 0.31 -24.97
CA GLY A 265 -12.77 -1.06 -24.54
C GLY A 265 -13.65 -1.56 -23.40
N ALA A 266 -13.10 -2.38 -22.52
CA ALA A 266 -13.81 -3.02 -21.42
C ALA A 266 -14.13 -2.03 -20.28
N ASP A 267 -15.15 -2.34 -19.47
CA ASP A 267 -15.48 -1.57 -18.27
C ASP A 267 -14.53 -1.90 -17.10
N THR A 268 -14.06 -3.14 -17.06
CA THR A 268 -13.17 -3.70 -16.02
C THR A 268 -12.12 -4.60 -16.66
N ILE A 269 -11.05 -4.90 -15.93
CA ILE A 269 -10.18 -6.06 -16.18
C ILE A 269 -10.38 -7.08 -15.06
N GLU A 270 -10.03 -8.32 -15.29
CA GLU A 270 -10.20 -9.40 -14.33
C GLU A 270 -8.87 -9.81 -13.69
N GLU A 271 -8.89 -10.14 -12.41
CA GLU A 271 -7.74 -10.73 -11.72
C GLU A 271 -8.16 -12.03 -11.03
N THR A 272 -7.28 -13.00 -11.00
CA THR A 272 -7.50 -14.26 -10.29
C THR A 272 -6.70 -14.26 -9.00
N LEU A 273 -7.36 -14.49 -7.87
CA LEU A 273 -6.76 -14.67 -6.55
C LEU A 273 -7.32 -15.93 -5.90
N LEU A 274 -6.45 -16.85 -5.46
CA LEU A 274 -6.82 -18.09 -4.78
C LEU A 274 -7.93 -18.88 -5.52
N GLY A 275 -7.87 -18.91 -6.86
CA GLY A 275 -8.83 -19.61 -7.70
C GLY A 275 -10.15 -18.86 -7.95
N LEU A 276 -10.35 -17.68 -7.37
CA LEU A 276 -11.52 -16.83 -7.59
C LEU A 276 -11.20 -15.70 -8.57
N THR A 277 -12.19 -15.33 -9.40
CA THR A 277 -12.06 -14.23 -10.36
C THR A 277 -12.71 -12.96 -9.85
N PHE A 278 -11.97 -11.85 -9.86
CA PHE A 278 -12.41 -10.55 -9.37
C PHE A 278 -12.39 -9.50 -10.47
N GLU A 279 -13.44 -8.68 -10.52
CA GLU A 279 -13.46 -7.49 -11.37
C GLU A 279 -12.64 -6.36 -10.76
N ILE A 280 -11.77 -5.77 -11.57
CA ILE A 280 -11.02 -4.57 -11.22
C ILE A 280 -11.57 -3.40 -12.03
N ALA A 281 -12.33 -2.53 -11.37
CA ALA A 281 -12.81 -1.29 -11.98
C ALA A 281 -11.72 -0.19 -11.94
N PRO A 282 -11.81 0.85 -12.81
CA PRO A 282 -10.81 1.90 -12.93
C PRO A 282 -10.47 2.61 -11.62
N LEU A 283 -11.47 2.86 -10.77
CA LEU A 283 -11.33 3.57 -9.49
C LEU A 283 -11.20 2.66 -8.27
N SER A 284 -11.48 1.34 -8.41
CA SER A 284 -11.48 0.42 -7.28
C SER A 284 -10.08 0.29 -6.64
N PHE A 285 -10.07 0.07 -5.33
CA PHE A 285 -8.87 -0.42 -4.66
C PHE A 285 -8.66 -1.89 -5.04
N PHE A 286 -7.43 -2.26 -5.26
CA PHE A 286 -6.96 -3.64 -5.40
C PHE A 286 -5.48 -3.67 -5.03
N GLN A 287 -5.02 -4.73 -4.38
CA GLN A 287 -3.62 -4.85 -3.96
C GLN A 287 -2.66 -4.74 -5.15
N VAL A 288 -1.54 -4.05 -4.93
CA VAL A 288 -0.64 -3.64 -6.02
C VAL A 288 0.38 -4.72 -6.43
N ASN A 289 0.48 -5.78 -5.67
CA ASN A 289 1.35 -6.93 -5.92
C ASN A 289 0.51 -8.20 -5.81
N PRO A 290 0.05 -8.79 -6.93
CA PRO A 290 -0.87 -9.92 -6.90
C PRO A 290 -0.32 -11.16 -6.19
N ASP A 291 0.97 -11.48 -6.38
CA ASP A 291 1.60 -12.65 -5.78
C ASP A 291 1.70 -12.53 -4.25
N GLN A 292 2.07 -11.35 -3.79
CA GLN A 292 2.10 -11.09 -2.35
C GLN A 292 0.70 -10.94 -1.75
N CYS A 293 -0.29 -10.50 -2.54
CA CYS A 293 -1.69 -10.47 -2.14
C CYS A 293 -2.22 -11.87 -1.85
N GLU A 294 -1.92 -12.85 -2.70
CA GLU A 294 -2.30 -14.25 -2.44
C GLU A 294 -1.66 -14.77 -1.15
N ARG A 295 -0.35 -14.57 -0.96
CA ARG A 295 0.34 -14.96 0.26
C ARG A 295 -0.23 -14.30 1.51
N LEU A 296 -0.59 -13.01 1.41
CA LEU A 296 -1.23 -12.26 2.49
C LEU A 296 -2.58 -12.87 2.85
N TYR A 297 -3.41 -13.18 1.85
CA TYR A 297 -4.73 -13.75 2.04
C TYR A 297 -4.67 -15.19 2.53
N GLU A 298 -3.80 -16.04 1.97
CA GLU A 298 -3.53 -17.40 2.48
C GLU A 298 -3.12 -17.37 3.96
N CYS A 299 -2.25 -16.41 4.32
CA CYS A 299 -1.84 -16.22 5.70
C CYS A 299 -3.03 -15.82 6.60
N ALA A 300 -3.83 -14.84 6.19
CA ALA A 300 -4.99 -14.39 6.94
C ALA A 300 -6.04 -15.51 7.12
N ILE A 301 -6.34 -16.25 6.05
CA ILE A 301 -7.27 -17.39 6.07
C ILE A 301 -6.76 -18.50 6.98
N ARG A 302 -5.50 -18.88 6.87
CA ARG A 302 -4.86 -19.88 7.73
C ARG A 302 -4.91 -19.46 9.20
N LEU A 303 -4.56 -18.21 9.50
CA LEU A 303 -4.57 -17.67 10.86
C LEU A 303 -5.98 -17.47 11.41
N ALA A 304 -7.00 -17.30 10.55
CA ALA A 304 -8.40 -17.28 10.96
C ALA A 304 -8.86 -18.62 11.52
N SER A 305 -8.22 -19.75 11.16
CA SER A 305 -8.57 -21.11 11.60
C SER A 305 -10.08 -21.34 11.54
N LEU A 306 -10.66 -21.10 10.36
CA LEU A 306 -12.10 -21.16 10.13
C LEU A 306 -12.64 -22.59 10.30
N ARG A 307 -13.87 -22.67 10.78
CA ARG A 307 -14.67 -23.87 10.88
C ARG A 307 -15.88 -23.75 9.97
N PRO A 308 -16.43 -24.85 9.45
CA PRO A 308 -17.60 -24.81 8.56
C PRO A 308 -18.85 -24.14 9.16
N GLU A 309 -18.97 -24.15 10.48
CA GLU A 309 -20.06 -23.52 11.23
C GLU A 309 -19.87 -22.02 11.53
N ASP A 310 -18.66 -21.48 11.30
CA ASP A 310 -18.35 -20.11 11.69
C ASP A 310 -19.13 -19.05 10.92
N VAL A 311 -19.49 -17.97 11.63
CA VAL A 311 -19.89 -16.69 11.10
C VAL A 311 -18.69 -15.76 11.16
N VAL A 312 -18.25 -15.29 9.99
CA VAL A 312 -17.12 -14.38 9.84
C VAL A 312 -17.64 -12.97 9.56
N VAL A 313 -17.09 -11.98 10.22
CA VAL A 313 -17.25 -10.56 9.86
C VAL A 313 -15.96 -10.05 9.26
N ASP A 314 -16.00 -9.55 8.03
CA ASP A 314 -14.95 -8.77 7.39
C ASP A 314 -15.34 -7.29 7.51
N ALA A 315 -14.67 -6.59 8.43
CA ALA A 315 -15.07 -5.24 8.81
C ALA A 315 -14.73 -4.16 7.77
N TYR A 316 -13.84 -4.45 6.80
CA TYR A 316 -13.40 -3.50 5.77
C TYR A 316 -13.31 -4.22 4.41
N ALA A 317 -14.45 -4.71 3.91
CA ALA A 317 -14.51 -5.72 2.87
C ALA A 317 -14.01 -5.28 1.48
N GLY A 318 -13.96 -3.97 1.18
CA GLY A 318 -13.60 -3.50 -0.15
C GLY A 318 -14.49 -4.11 -1.24
N ALA A 319 -13.87 -4.62 -2.30
CA ALA A 319 -14.55 -5.36 -3.37
C ALA A 319 -14.83 -6.83 -3.00
N GLY A 320 -14.74 -7.19 -1.72
CA GLY A 320 -15.03 -8.53 -1.20
C GLY A 320 -13.90 -9.54 -1.41
N THR A 321 -12.68 -9.09 -1.71
CA THR A 321 -11.60 -9.99 -2.14
C THR A 321 -11.26 -11.04 -1.06
N ILE A 322 -10.94 -10.61 0.15
CA ILE A 322 -10.62 -11.54 1.24
C ILE A 322 -11.87 -12.22 1.82
N SER A 323 -13.02 -11.50 1.89
CA SER A 323 -14.31 -12.05 2.30
C SER A 323 -14.69 -13.28 1.48
N LEU A 324 -14.60 -13.19 0.15
CA LEU A 324 -14.98 -14.26 -0.75
C LEU A 324 -14.00 -15.43 -0.72
N CYS A 325 -12.69 -15.16 -0.53
CA CYS A 325 -11.70 -16.21 -0.32
C CYS A 325 -11.95 -17.02 0.98
N MET A 326 -12.55 -16.41 2.01
CA MET A 326 -12.94 -17.08 3.25
C MET A 326 -14.26 -17.85 3.14
N ALA A 327 -15.13 -17.52 2.20
CA ALA A 327 -16.51 -18.02 2.12
C ALA A 327 -16.58 -19.55 1.98
N GLY A 328 -15.61 -20.17 1.28
CA GLY A 328 -15.56 -21.64 1.13
C GLY A 328 -15.25 -22.40 2.42
N SER A 329 -14.78 -21.72 3.47
CA SER A 329 -14.38 -22.33 4.75
C SER A 329 -15.28 -21.91 5.92
N ALA A 330 -16.36 -21.15 5.68
CA ALA A 330 -17.24 -20.62 6.72
C ALA A 330 -18.71 -20.86 6.37
N ARG A 331 -19.59 -20.91 7.39
CA ARG A 331 -21.03 -20.95 7.19
C ARG A 331 -21.58 -19.68 6.56
N LYS A 332 -21.05 -18.54 6.98
CA LYS A 332 -21.49 -17.22 6.52
C LYS A 332 -20.38 -16.21 6.64
N VAL A 333 -20.23 -15.35 5.64
CA VAL A 333 -19.35 -14.18 5.67
C VAL A 333 -20.18 -12.91 5.54
N ILE A 334 -19.93 -11.94 6.42
CA ILE A 334 -20.58 -10.64 6.44
C ILE A 334 -19.51 -9.57 6.21
N GLY A 335 -19.53 -8.95 5.03
CA GLY A 335 -18.64 -7.85 4.68
C GLY A 335 -19.29 -6.50 4.97
N ILE A 336 -18.52 -5.56 5.51
CA ILE A 336 -18.93 -4.17 5.74
C ILE A 336 -18.00 -3.25 4.95
N GLU A 337 -18.55 -2.33 4.17
CA GLU A 337 -17.78 -1.42 3.33
C GLU A 337 -18.51 -0.08 3.18
N ILE A 338 -17.76 1.02 3.29
CA ILE A 338 -18.31 2.38 3.23
C ILE A 338 -18.51 2.87 1.79
N VAL A 339 -17.78 2.32 0.82
CA VAL A 339 -17.80 2.76 -0.59
C VAL A 339 -18.90 2.02 -1.36
N PRO A 340 -19.96 2.69 -1.83
CA PRO A 340 -21.09 2.02 -2.52
C PRO A 340 -20.65 1.18 -3.73
N GLN A 341 -19.73 1.70 -4.53
CA GLN A 341 -19.22 1.01 -5.73
C GLN A 341 -18.42 -0.26 -5.38
N ALA A 342 -17.74 -0.27 -4.24
CA ALA A 342 -17.03 -1.44 -3.75
C ALA A 342 -18.01 -2.53 -3.25
N VAL A 343 -19.07 -2.15 -2.55
CA VAL A 343 -20.13 -3.08 -2.14
C VAL A 343 -20.81 -3.73 -3.35
N GLU A 344 -21.12 -2.94 -4.39
CA GLU A 344 -21.67 -3.47 -5.63
C GLU A 344 -20.68 -4.41 -6.35
N ALA A 345 -19.39 -4.07 -6.38
CA ALA A 345 -18.35 -4.93 -6.93
C ALA A 345 -18.26 -6.24 -6.14
N ALA A 346 -18.29 -6.19 -4.80
CA ALA A 346 -18.27 -7.37 -3.95
C ALA A 346 -19.43 -8.33 -4.24
N ARG A 347 -20.64 -7.79 -4.42
CA ARG A 347 -21.84 -8.57 -4.78
C ARG A 347 -21.71 -9.21 -6.18
N ARG A 348 -21.19 -8.46 -7.17
CA ARG A 348 -20.94 -9.02 -8.50
C ARG A 348 -19.85 -10.09 -8.46
N ASN A 349 -18.79 -9.88 -7.70
CA ASN A 349 -17.72 -10.86 -7.51
C ASN A 349 -18.25 -12.13 -6.83
N ALA A 350 -19.12 -12.02 -5.82
CA ALA A 350 -19.79 -13.17 -5.20
C ALA A 350 -20.61 -13.97 -6.23
N ALA A 351 -21.46 -13.29 -6.99
CA ALA A 351 -22.29 -13.92 -8.03
C ALA A 351 -21.43 -14.59 -9.12
N ARG A 352 -20.37 -13.92 -9.60
CA ARG A 352 -19.43 -14.44 -10.60
C ARG A 352 -18.77 -15.75 -10.16
N ASN A 353 -18.44 -15.88 -8.88
CA ASN A 353 -17.79 -17.06 -8.33
C ASN A 353 -18.77 -18.07 -7.72
N GLY A 354 -20.09 -17.90 -7.90
CA GLY A 354 -21.10 -18.79 -7.37
C GLY A 354 -21.18 -18.84 -5.84
N ILE A 355 -20.71 -17.80 -5.15
CA ILE A 355 -20.67 -17.71 -3.69
C ILE A 355 -22.00 -17.11 -3.20
N SER A 356 -22.78 -17.89 -2.44
CA SER A 356 -24.12 -17.52 -1.95
C SER A 356 -24.17 -17.24 -0.45
N ASN A 357 -23.11 -17.59 0.31
CA ASN A 357 -23.05 -17.44 1.75
C ASN A 357 -22.29 -16.16 2.21
N ALA A 358 -22.02 -15.23 1.28
CA ALA A 358 -21.45 -13.92 1.58
C ALA A 358 -22.50 -12.82 1.39
N GLU A 359 -22.65 -11.93 2.38
CA GLU A 359 -23.49 -10.74 2.28
C GLU A 359 -22.70 -9.48 2.56
N PHE A 360 -23.05 -8.36 1.92
CA PHE A 360 -22.32 -7.10 2.03
C PHE A 360 -23.21 -5.95 2.43
N HIS A 361 -22.81 -5.25 3.52
CA HIS A 361 -23.50 -4.09 4.08
C HIS A 361 -22.77 -2.80 3.73
N LEU A 362 -23.53 -1.83 3.21
CA LEU A 362 -23.03 -0.48 2.93
C LEU A 362 -23.08 0.36 4.20
N GLY A 363 -21.97 0.98 4.56
CA GLY A 363 -21.85 1.96 5.63
C GLY A 363 -20.50 1.92 6.32
N ALA A 364 -20.29 2.89 7.20
CA ALA A 364 -19.10 2.95 8.04
C ALA A 364 -19.10 1.80 9.05
N VAL A 365 -17.94 1.15 9.24
CA VAL A 365 -17.84 -0.02 10.13
C VAL A 365 -18.21 0.33 11.56
N GLU A 366 -17.79 1.51 12.02
CA GLU A 366 -18.05 2.05 13.35
C GLU A 366 -19.54 2.28 13.64
N GLU A 367 -20.40 2.29 12.61
CA GLU A 367 -21.85 2.41 12.72
C GLU A 367 -22.56 1.08 12.45
N VAL A 368 -22.11 0.37 11.41
CA VAL A 368 -22.80 -0.85 10.93
C VAL A 368 -22.55 -2.02 11.86
N LEU A 369 -21.31 -2.27 12.29
CA LEU A 369 -20.99 -3.41 13.15
C LEU A 369 -21.70 -3.35 14.49
N PRO A 370 -21.65 -2.23 15.26
CA PRO A 370 -22.40 -2.13 16.52
C PRO A 370 -23.90 -2.39 16.36
N ARG A 371 -24.52 -1.85 15.30
CA ARG A 371 -25.94 -2.03 14.99
C ARG A 371 -26.29 -3.48 14.65
N LEU A 372 -25.42 -4.21 13.94
CA LEU A 372 -25.62 -5.64 13.67
C LEU A 372 -25.51 -6.45 14.97
N VAL A 373 -24.56 -6.11 15.84
CA VAL A 373 -24.39 -6.73 17.16
C VAL A 373 -25.62 -6.53 18.07
N GLU A 374 -26.20 -5.32 18.08
CA GLU A 374 -27.44 -5.02 18.79
C GLU A 374 -28.63 -5.85 18.28
N ARG A 375 -28.64 -6.17 16.97
CA ARG A 375 -29.63 -7.03 16.34
C ARG A 375 -29.38 -8.53 16.53
N GLY A 376 -28.39 -8.90 17.33
CA GLY A 376 -28.11 -10.28 17.69
C GLY A 376 -26.99 -10.95 16.89
N LEU A 377 -26.22 -10.21 16.06
CA LEU A 377 -25.05 -10.78 15.40
C LEU A 377 -24.02 -11.22 16.45
N ARG A 378 -23.55 -12.45 16.33
CA ARG A 378 -22.46 -13.03 17.13
C ARG A 378 -21.48 -13.67 16.17
N PRO A 379 -20.41 -12.96 15.77
CA PRO A 379 -19.37 -13.52 14.92
C PRO A 379 -18.47 -14.46 15.72
N ASP A 380 -18.07 -15.56 15.09
CA ASP A 380 -17.06 -16.47 15.62
C ASP A 380 -15.65 -15.96 15.32
N VAL A 381 -15.49 -15.30 14.17
CA VAL A 381 -14.22 -14.73 13.72
C VAL A 381 -14.49 -13.33 13.17
N VAL A 382 -13.63 -12.37 13.54
CA VAL A 382 -13.63 -11.00 12.97
C VAL A 382 -12.31 -10.78 12.24
N LEU A 383 -12.40 -10.39 10.96
CA LEU A 383 -11.29 -9.89 10.17
C LEU A 383 -11.32 -8.38 10.15
N LEU A 384 -10.18 -7.77 10.40
CA LEU A 384 -9.93 -6.33 10.34
C LEU A 384 -8.85 -6.07 9.26
N ASP A 385 -9.16 -5.27 8.25
CA ASP A 385 -8.19 -4.76 7.25
C ASP A 385 -8.42 -3.23 7.09
N PRO A 386 -8.21 -2.44 8.17
CA PRO A 386 -8.54 -1.03 8.18
C PRO A 386 -7.56 -0.19 7.35
N PRO A 387 -7.93 1.07 7.00
CA PRO A 387 -7.00 2.03 6.44
C PRO A 387 -5.87 2.35 7.43
N ARG A 388 -4.82 3.07 6.96
CA ARG A 388 -3.61 3.40 7.74
C ARG A 388 -3.86 4.05 9.12
N LYS A 389 -5.02 4.64 9.37
CA LYS A 389 -5.39 5.21 10.68
C LYS A 389 -5.69 4.15 11.75
N GLY A 390 -5.86 2.90 11.36
CA GLY A 390 -6.27 1.79 12.24
C GLY A 390 -7.78 1.76 12.47
N VAL A 391 -8.18 1.09 13.52
CA VAL A 391 -9.59 0.83 13.88
C VAL A 391 -10.10 1.91 14.82
N GLU A 392 -11.34 2.35 14.62
CA GLU A 392 -12.03 3.30 15.53
C GLU A 392 -12.57 2.59 16.76
N GLN A 393 -12.64 3.32 17.89
CA GLN A 393 -13.05 2.76 19.20
C GLN A 393 -14.39 1.99 19.16
N PRO A 394 -15.48 2.47 18.49
CA PRO A 394 -16.74 1.72 18.44
C PRO A 394 -16.63 0.33 17.83
N VAL A 395 -15.66 0.11 16.92
CA VAL A 395 -15.39 -1.21 16.31
C VAL A 395 -14.70 -2.12 17.33
N ILE A 396 -13.71 -1.60 18.06
CA ILE A 396 -13.05 -2.33 19.15
C ILE A 396 -14.10 -2.74 20.21
N ASP A 397 -14.95 -1.81 20.63
CA ASP A 397 -15.99 -2.06 21.62
C ASP A 397 -16.99 -3.14 21.16
N ALA A 398 -17.36 -3.13 19.86
CA ALA A 398 -18.23 -4.15 19.29
C ALA A 398 -17.56 -5.54 19.27
N VAL A 399 -16.28 -5.61 18.93
CA VAL A 399 -15.49 -6.85 18.98
C VAL A 399 -15.42 -7.38 20.42
N LEU A 400 -15.08 -6.53 21.38
CA LEU A 400 -14.99 -6.90 22.80
C LEU A 400 -16.34 -7.34 23.39
N ARG A 401 -17.46 -6.73 22.96
CA ARG A 401 -18.82 -7.10 23.39
C ARG A 401 -19.26 -8.45 22.84
N THR A 402 -18.89 -8.77 21.60
CA THR A 402 -19.29 -10.04 20.95
C THR A 402 -18.37 -11.18 21.30
N ARG A 403 -17.15 -10.90 21.79
CA ARG A 403 -16.15 -11.88 22.19
C ARG A 403 -15.93 -12.99 21.13
N PRO A 404 -15.64 -12.65 19.84
CA PRO A 404 -15.34 -13.68 18.86
C PRO A 404 -14.14 -14.50 19.35
N ARG A 405 -14.18 -15.81 19.11
CA ARG A 405 -13.07 -16.69 19.52
C ARG A 405 -11.73 -16.27 18.90
N ARG A 406 -11.77 -15.53 17.76
CA ARG A 406 -10.58 -15.10 17.02
C ARG A 406 -10.78 -13.76 16.35
N VAL A 407 -9.75 -12.93 16.41
CA VAL A 407 -9.62 -11.69 15.62
C VAL A 407 -8.39 -11.83 14.73
N VAL A 408 -8.57 -11.66 13.43
CA VAL A 408 -7.47 -11.57 12.46
C VAL A 408 -7.33 -10.11 12.03
N TYR A 409 -6.13 -9.55 12.15
CA TYR A 409 -5.88 -8.16 11.84
C TYR A 409 -4.79 -8.04 10.77
N VAL A 410 -5.17 -7.65 9.56
CA VAL A 410 -4.27 -7.29 8.45
C VAL A 410 -4.00 -5.79 8.48
N SER A 411 -2.77 -5.36 8.31
CA SER A 411 -2.45 -3.93 8.30
C SER A 411 -1.19 -3.59 7.51
N CYS A 412 -1.28 -2.55 6.70
CA CYS A 412 -0.14 -1.91 6.04
C CYS A 412 0.58 -0.86 6.93
N HIS A 413 0.12 -0.65 8.18
CA HIS A 413 0.69 0.34 9.09
C HIS A 413 0.83 -0.23 10.51
N VAL A 414 1.95 -0.89 10.75
CA VAL A 414 2.23 -1.62 12.00
C VAL A 414 2.10 -0.78 13.28
N PRO A 415 2.48 0.52 13.33
CA PRO A 415 2.27 1.32 14.54
C PRO A 415 0.81 1.45 14.99
N THR A 416 -0.12 1.65 14.05
CA THR A 416 -1.57 1.71 14.39
C THR A 416 -2.12 0.33 14.73
N GLN A 417 -1.67 -0.72 14.03
CA GLN A 417 -2.01 -2.10 14.39
C GLN A 417 -1.58 -2.43 15.82
N ALA A 418 -0.35 -2.08 16.20
CA ALA A 418 0.17 -2.33 17.54
C ALA A 418 -0.62 -1.57 18.63
N ARG A 419 -1.09 -0.33 18.35
CA ARG A 419 -2.00 0.41 19.21
C ARG A 419 -3.31 -0.33 19.42
N ASP A 420 -3.91 -0.82 18.35
CA ASP A 420 -5.21 -1.49 18.39
C ASP A 420 -5.09 -2.88 19.05
N VAL A 421 -3.98 -3.60 18.79
CA VAL A 421 -3.61 -4.84 19.49
C VAL A 421 -3.55 -4.65 21.00
N LYS A 422 -3.00 -3.51 21.46
CA LYS A 422 -2.98 -3.18 22.90
C LYS A 422 -4.40 -3.12 23.48
N LEU A 423 -5.34 -2.43 22.80
CA LEU A 423 -6.72 -2.33 23.22
C LEU A 423 -7.45 -3.70 23.27
N LEU A 424 -7.21 -4.54 22.27
CA LEU A 424 -7.75 -5.89 22.24
C LEU A 424 -7.18 -6.76 23.37
N ARG A 425 -5.89 -6.62 23.69
CA ARG A 425 -5.25 -7.31 24.82
C ARG A 425 -5.84 -6.89 26.17
N GLU A 426 -6.03 -5.59 26.36
CA GLU A 426 -6.71 -5.04 27.57
C GLU A 426 -8.13 -5.56 27.70
N GLY A 427 -8.77 -5.95 26.57
CA GLY A 427 -10.09 -6.58 26.52
C GLY A 427 -10.08 -8.11 26.61
N GLY A 428 -8.95 -8.75 26.97
CA GLY A 428 -8.86 -10.19 27.21
C GLY A 428 -8.46 -11.04 26.01
N TYR A 429 -7.90 -10.43 24.94
CA TYR A 429 -7.31 -11.17 23.83
C TYR A 429 -5.80 -11.32 24.00
N ARG A 430 -5.25 -12.46 23.63
CA ARG A 430 -3.80 -12.68 23.55
C ARG A 430 -3.34 -12.83 22.11
N LEU A 431 -2.14 -12.35 21.82
CA LEU A 431 -1.48 -12.59 20.54
C LEU A 431 -1.18 -14.10 20.42
N GLU A 432 -1.63 -14.72 19.33
CA GLU A 432 -1.34 -16.11 19.01
C GLU A 432 -0.26 -16.22 17.94
N ALA A 433 -0.36 -15.40 16.89
CA ALA A 433 0.61 -15.40 15.81
C ALA A 433 0.68 -14.03 15.14
N CYS A 434 1.83 -13.73 14.53
CA CYS A 434 1.98 -12.66 13.57
C CYS A 434 2.75 -13.16 12.35
N GLN A 435 2.50 -12.58 11.18
CA GLN A 435 3.23 -12.88 9.95
C GLN A 435 3.37 -11.63 9.10
N PRO A 436 4.58 -11.07 9.01
CA PRO A 436 4.86 -9.99 8.09
C PRO A 436 4.93 -10.47 6.63
N VAL A 437 4.44 -9.64 5.70
CA VAL A 437 4.42 -9.91 4.26
C VAL A 437 4.95 -8.70 3.49
N ASP A 438 5.86 -8.91 2.55
CA ASP A 438 6.43 -7.82 1.75
C ASP A 438 5.59 -7.48 0.52
N MET A 439 4.50 -6.76 0.72
CA MET A 439 3.65 -6.22 -0.35
C MET A 439 4.36 -5.14 -1.18
N PHE A 440 5.32 -4.44 -0.59
CA PHE A 440 5.95 -3.22 -1.14
C PHE A 440 7.46 -3.41 -1.26
N CYS A 441 7.90 -4.19 -2.26
CA CYS A 441 9.31 -4.48 -2.49
C CYS A 441 10.14 -3.19 -2.59
N TYR A 442 11.28 -3.16 -1.90
CA TYR A 442 12.20 -2.00 -1.83
C TYR A 442 11.59 -0.69 -1.33
N ALA A 443 10.41 -0.72 -0.71
CA ALA A 443 9.85 0.42 0.05
C ALA A 443 9.78 0.09 1.55
N GLY A 444 9.62 1.11 2.42
CA GLY A 444 9.62 0.92 3.88
C GLY A 444 8.37 0.22 4.44
N GLY A 445 7.26 0.22 3.70
CA GLY A 445 6.02 -0.39 4.17
C GLY A 445 6.09 -1.92 4.26
N VAL A 446 5.41 -2.49 5.23
CA VAL A 446 5.21 -3.93 5.42
C VAL A 446 3.75 -4.18 5.75
N GLU A 447 3.15 -5.19 5.12
CA GLU A 447 1.88 -5.75 5.57
C GLU A 447 2.15 -6.71 6.73
N ASN A 448 1.30 -6.69 7.74
CA ASN A 448 1.43 -7.63 8.84
C ASN A 448 0.07 -8.24 9.18
N VAL A 449 0.02 -9.56 9.26
CA VAL A 449 -1.16 -10.31 9.68
C VAL A 449 -0.98 -10.75 11.12
N ILE A 450 -1.92 -10.38 11.99
CA ILE A 450 -1.94 -10.80 13.39
C ILE A 450 -3.18 -11.67 13.62
N SER A 451 -3.02 -12.75 14.37
CA SER A 451 -4.11 -13.54 14.95
C SER A 451 -4.12 -13.35 16.45
N MET A 452 -5.28 -13.02 16.99
CA MET A 452 -5.52 -12.93 18.43
C MET A 452 -6.66 -13.87 18.82
N THR A 453 -6.50 -14.54 19.94
CA THR A 453 -7.52 -15.43 20.52
C THR A 453 -7.97 -14.90 21.87
N LEU A 454 -9.24 -15.14 22.17
CA LEU A 454 -9.79 -14.82 23.48
C LEU A 454 -9.10 -15.69 24.54
N ASP A 455 -8.70 -15.10 25.64
CA ASP A 455 -8.11 -15.83 26.76
C ASP A 455 -9.25 -16.41 27.62
N GLU A 456 -9.39 -17.74 27.59
CA GLU A 456 -10.45 -18.45 28.31
C GLU A 456 -10.21 -18.50 29.83
N THR A 457 -9.07 -17.97 30.32
CA THR A 457 -8.70 -18.02 31.74
C THR A 457 -9.21 -16.84 32.57
N GLN A 458 -9.97 -15.89 31.95
CA GLN A 458 -10.48 -14.69 32.62
C GLN A 458 -12.01 -14.70 32.88
N ASP A 459 -12.65 -15.88 32.88
CA ASP A 459 -14.06 -16.00 33.33
C ASP A 459 -14.18 -16.27 34.83
#